data_598130f91bda574078e70f472ed6fb2f
#
_entry.id   598130f91bda574078e70f472ed6fb2f
#
_cell.length_a   1.000
_cell.length_b   1.000
_cell.length_c   1.000
_cell.angle_alpha   90.00
_cell.angle_beta   90.00
_cell.angle_gamma   90.00
#
_symmetry.space_group_name_H-M   'P 1'
#
loop_
_entity.id
_entity.type
_entity.pdbx_description
1 polymer ?
#
loop_
_entity_poly.entity_id
_entity_poly.type
_entity_poly.pdbx_seq_one_letter_code
_entity_poly.pdbx_strand_id
1 'polypeptide(L)'
;MPDLGDLLEARTRRPDAIAAAAAARKRPTSLFGEHGKLMIIAADHPARGALRAGADPLAMANRVELLDRIRSALARPGVNGVLGTPDILEDLLLLGELDDKVVIGSMNRGGLAGTTFEIDDRFTAFDAHSIALAGYEGGKMLLRIDPDDPGTVATLESCGNAVSQLASRRVMAMVEPFISHRVDGRVRNDLTTEAMIRAMTVAAGLGTTSAYTWLKVPIVSEMDRVMAATTLPALILGGEGEAAYAEWRKALELPTVQGLVIGRSLLYPAQGTVADAVDRAVSLL
;
A
#
# COMPACT_ATOMS: atom_id res chain seq x y z
N MET A 1 -21.43 11.59 5.93
CA MET A 1 -20.72 11.69 4.63
C MET A 1 -19.71 12.81 4.74
N PRO A 2 -18.48 12.69 4.15
CA PRO A 2 -17.60 13.83 4.09
C PRO A 2 -18.33 14.97 3.37
N ASP A 3 -18.24 16.18 3.90
CA ASP A 3 -18.78 17.32 3.17
C ASP A 3 -17.81 17.64 2.01
N LEU A 4 -18.20 17.25 0.81
CA LEU A 4 -17.42 17.55 -0.39
C LEU A 4 -17.25 19.08 -0.56
N GLY A 5 -18.18 19.87 -0.05
CA GLY A 5 -18.10 21.33 -0.05
C GLY A 5 -16.89 21.84 0.73
N ASP A 6 -16.67 21.32 1.92
CA ASP A 6 -15.52 21.70 2.78
C ASP A 6 -14.18 21.32 2.15
N LEU A 7 -14.09 20.12 1.55
CA LEU A 7 -12.89 19.70 0.81
C LEU A 7 -12.62 20.57 -0.41
N LEU A 8 -13.65 20.89 -1.19
CA LEU A 8 -13.53 21.76 -2.35
C LEU A 8 -13.13 23.19 -1.96
N GLU A 9 -13.71 23.72 -0.89
CA GLU A 9 -13.35 25.04 -0.36
C GLU A 9 -11.89 25.07 0.11
N ALA A 10 -11.46 24.05 0.88
CA ALA A 10 -10.07 23.96 1.34
C ALA A 10 -9.11 23.92 0.14
N ARG A 11 -9.34 23.04 -0.84
CA ARG A 11 -8.49 22.92 -2.02
C ARG A 11 -8.49 24.14 -2.93
N THR A 12 -9.60 24.86 -3.01
CA THR A 12 -9.76 26.00 -3.94
C THR A 12 -9.31 27.32 -3.33
N ARG A 13 -9.58 27.55 -2.05
CA ARG A 13 -9.40 28.86 -1.39
C ARG A 13 -8.34 28.86 -0.30
N ARG A 14 -8.01 27.69 0.27
CA ARG A 14 -7.07 27.56 1.38
C ARG A 14 -6.15 26.35 1.19
N PRO A 15 -5.40 26.23 0.07
CA PRO A 15 -4.56 25.06 -0.21
C PRO A 15 -3.52 24.79 0.90
N ASP A 16 -3.07 25.81 1.62
CA ASP A 16 -2.16 25.68 2.75
C ASP A 16 -2.79 24.94 3.95
N ALA A 17 -4.12 24.77 3.98
CA ALA A 17 -4.81 23.97 5.00
C ALA A 17 -4.33 22.51 5.02
N ILE A 18 -3.88 21.96 3.88
CA ILE A 18 -3.34 20.60 3.79
C ILE A 18 -2.03 20.50 4.61
N ALA A 19 -1.10 21.43 4.39
CA ALA A 19 0.16 21.48 5.15
C ALA A 19 -0.08 21.72 6.64
N ALA A 20 -1.04 22.61 6.98
CA ALA A 20 -1.43 22.86 8.35
C ALA A 20 -2.04 21.62 9.03
N ALA A 21 -2.91 20.88 8.33
CA ALA A 21 -3.49 19.64 8.83
C ALA A 21 -2.41 18.55 9.03
N ALA A 22 -1.47 18.42 8.10
CA ALA A 22 -0.34 17.49 8.23
C ALA A 22 0.52 17.82 9.47
N ALA A 23 0.82 19.11 9.69
CA ALA A 23 1.60 19.57 10.83
C ALA A 23 0.86 19.39 12.19
N ALA A 24 -0.46 19.49 12.18
CA ALA A 24 -1.31 19.32 13.37
C ALA A 24 -1.62 17.85 13.69
N ARG A 25 -1.41 16.93 12.73
CA ARG A 25 -1.71 15.51 12.87
C ARG A 25 -1.00 14.89 14.06
N LYS A 26 -1.75 14.18 14.90
CA LYS A 26 -1.17 13.37 15.95
C LYS A 26 -0.59 12.10 15.33
N ARG A 27 0.73 11.96 15.46
CA ARG A 27 1.42 10.76 14.98
C ARG A 27 1.24 9.61 15.96
N PRO A 28 1.16 8.35 15.48
CA PRO A 28 1.13 7.20 16.36
C PRO A 28 2.43 7.11 17.16
N THR A 29 2.33 6.73 18.43
CA THR A 29 3.49 6.54 19.34
C THR A 29 4.24 5.26 19.05
N SER A 30 3.60 4.30 18.36
CA SER A 30 4.16 3.02 17.93
C SER A 30 3.59 2.66 16.56
N LEU A 31 4.37 1.96 15.74
CA LEU A 31 3.86 1.37 14.49
C LEU A 31 2.82 0.28 14.77
N PHE A 32 3.07 -0.53 15.80
CA PHE A 32 2.22 -1.65 16.15
C PHE A 32 1.12 -1.23 17.13
N GLY A 33 -0.10 -1.72 16.88
CA GLY A 33 -1.21 -1.61 17.80
C GLY A 33 -1.16 -2.66 18.91
N GLU A 34 -2.26 -2.80 19.65
CA GLU A 34 -2.38 -3.71 20.79
C GLU A 34 -2.14 -5.19 20.44
N HIS A 35 -2.42 -5.58 19.20
CA HIS A 35 -2.23 -6.95 18.72
C HIS A 35 -0.77 -7.27 18.34
N GLY A 36 0.16 -6.31 18.40
CA GLY A 36 1.55 -6.49 18.00
C GLY A 36 1.76 -6.70 16.49
N LYS A 37 0.70 -6.52 15.69
CA LYS A 37 0.69 -6.63 14.24
C LYS A 37 0.01 -5.41 13.61
N LEU A 38 0.24 -5.18 12.32
CA LEU A 38 -0.32 -4.05 11.58
C LEU A 38 -1.55 -4.47 10.76
N MET A 39 -2.57 -3.62 10.77
CA MET A 39 -3.68 -3.65 9.82
C MET A 39 -3.74 -2.34 9.06
N ILE A 40 -3.31 -2.35 7.80
CA ILE A 40 -3.23 -1.18 6.93
C ILE A 40 -4.28 -1.28 5.82
N ILE A 41 -5.06 -0.24 5.62
CA ILE A 41 -6.01 -0.13 4.52
C ILE A 41 -5.32 0.46 3.30
N ALA A 42 -5.29 -0.26 2.17
CA ALA A 42 -4.64 0.19 0.94
C ALA A 42 -5.65 0.82 -0.03
N ALA A 43 -5.42 2.08 -0.39
CA ALA A 43 -6.28 2.88 -1.28
C ALA A 43 -5.50 3.56 -2.42
N ASP A 44 -4.32 3.07 -2.78
CA ASP A 44 -3.45 3.69 -3.79
C ASP A 44 -3.70 3.24 -5.24
N HIS A 45 -4.68 2.38 -5.48
CA HIS A 45 -4.98 1.80 -6.80
C HIS A 45 -5.48 2.83 -7.84
N PRO A 46 -6.36 3.80 -7.49
CA PRO A 46 -6.95 4.73 -8.47
C PRO A 46 -5.91 5.51 -9.28
N ALA A 47 -4.82 5.92 -8.66
CA ALA A 47 -3.78 6.70 -9.34
C ALA A 47 -3.02 5.95 -10.46
N ARG A 48 -3.19 4.63 -10.59
CA ARG A 48 -2.75 3.86 -11.76
C ARG A 48 -3.84 3.62 -12.79
N GLY A 49 -5.04 4.19 -12.60
CA GLY A 49 -6.22 3.84 -13.38
C GLY A 49 -6.80 2.45 -13.05
N ALA A 50 -6.38 1.83 -11.95
CA ALA A 50 -6.86 0.52 -11.50
C ALA A 50 -8.09 0.69 -10.61
N LEU A 51 -9.25 0.97 -11.23
CA LEU A 51 -10.49 1.32 -10.54
C LEU A 51 -11.40 0.13 -10.23
N ARG A 52 -11.12 -1.04 -10.80
CA ARG A 52 -11.95 -2.23 -10.65
C ARG A 52 -11.91 -2.81 -9.24
N ALA A 53 -13.10 -3.15 -8.71
CA ALA A 53 -13.24 -4.05 -7.57
C ALA A 53 -14.37 -5.05 -7.87
N GLY A 54 -14.12 -6.34 -7.70
CA GLY A 54 -15.06 -7.39 -8.09
C GLY A 54 -15.46 -7.27 -9.58
N ALA A 55 -16.76 -7.32 -9.84
CA ALA A 55 -17.31 -7.22 -11.20
C ALA A 55 -17.38 -5.78 -11.74
N ASP A 56 -17.39 -4.76 -10.87
CA ASP A 56 -17.52 -3.36 -11.29
C ASP A 56 -16.16 -2.78 -11.74
N PRO A 57 -16.01 -2.38 -13.02
CA PRO A 57 -14.77 -1.83 -13.54
C PRO A 57 -14.43 -0.44 -13.00
N LEU A 58 -15.39 0.29 -12.44
CA LEU A 58 -15.29 1.66 -11.95
C LEU A 58 -15.64 1.82 -10.47
N ALA A 59 -15.64 0.74 -9.70
CA ALA A 59 -16.00 0.74 -8.28
C ALA A 59 -15.30 1.83 -7.46
N MET A 60 -14.02 2.09 -7.73
CA MET A 60 -13.22 3.09 -7.01
C MET A 60 -13.26 4.50 -7.65
N ALA A 61 -14.10 4.75 -8.63
CA ALA A 61 -14.11 6.02 -9.37
C ALA A 61 -14.83 7.15 -8.61
N ASN A 62 -15.84 6.83 -7.81
CA ASN A 62 -16.55 7.83 -7.02
C ASN A 62 -15.74 8.20 -5.77
N ARG A 63 -15.21 9.43 -5.74
CA ARG A 63 -14.34 9.91 -4.65
C ARG A 63 -15.04 9.93 -3.29
N VAL A 64 -16.28 10.40 -3.23
CA VAL A 64 -17.03 10.51 -1.97
C VAL A 64 -17.28 9.11 -1.40
N GLU A 65 -17.73 8.19 -2.23
CA GLU A 65 -17.97 6.81 -1.83
C GLU A 65 -16.68 6.12 -1.39
N LEU A 66 -15.59 6.32 -2.11
CA LEU A 66 -14.28 5.75 -1.74
C LEU A 66 -13.81 6.28 -0.38
N LEU A 67 -13.93 7.59 -0.13
CA LEU A 67 -13.56 8.20 1.16
C LEU A 67 -14.45 7.67 2.30
N ASP A 68 -15.76 7.53 2.08
CA ASP A 68 -16.67 6.97 3.10
C ASP A 68 -16.30 5.52 3.45
N ARG A 69 -15.92 4.71 2.46
CA ARG A 69 -15.46 3.34 2.68
C ARG A 69 -14.14 3.29 3.46
N ILE A 70 -13.17 4.15 3.10
CA ILE A 70 -11.89 4.26 3.83
C ILE A 70 -12.13 4.70 5.28
N ARG A 71 -12.94 5.72 5.50
CA ARG A 71 -13.31 6.21 6.85
C ARG A 71 -13.98 5.12 7.69
N SER A 72 -14.93 4.40 7.09
CA SER A 72 -15.58 3.27 7.75
C SER A 72 -14.58 2.20 8.18
N ALA A 73 -13.55 1.95 7.35
CA ALA A 73 -12.49 1.01 7.68
C ALA A 73 -11.56 1.56 8.77
N LEU A 74 -11.12 2.81 8.67
CA LEU A 74 -10.20 3.44 9.63
C LEU A 74 -10.82 3.61 11.04
N ALA A 75 -12.13 3.73 11.11
CA ALA A 75 -12.86 3.81 12.37
C ALA A 75 -12.93 2.47 13.13
N ARG A 76 -12.55 1.34 12.49
CA ARG A 76 -12.62 0.05 13.17
C ARG A 76 -11.46 -0.11 14.17
N PRO A 77 -11.73 -0.58 15.40
CA PRO A 77 -10.69 -0.95 16.36
C PRO A 77 -9.70 -1.96 15.72
N GLY A 78 -8.40 -1.79 15.98
CA GLY A 78 -7.36 -2.65 15.42
C GLY A 78 -6.86 -2.26 14.02
N VAL A 79 -7.51 -1.31 13.33
CA VAL A 79 -6.96 -0.72 12.11
C VAL A 79 -5.93 0.34 12.46
N ASN A 80 -4.67 0.05 12.12
CA ASN A 80 -3.51 0.88 12.50
C ASN A 80 -3.21 2.00 11.52
N GLY A 81 -3.60 1.87 10.24
CA GLY A 81 -3.21 2.91 9.28
C GLY A 81 -3.75 2.76 7.87
N VAL A 82 -3.22 3.59 7.00
CA VAL A 82 -3.62 3.70 5.60
C VAL A 82 -2.43 3.86 4.67
N LEU A 83 -2.52 3.25 3.50
CA LEU A 83 -1.64 3.46 2.36
C LEU A 83 -2.43 4.17 1.25
N GLY A 84 -1.98 5.34 0.85
CA GLY A 84 -2.68 6.14 -0.16
C GLY A 84 -1.77 6.99 -1.03
N THR A 85 -2.37 7.63 -2.03
CA THR A 85 -1.75 8.65 -2.88
C THR A 85 -1.96 10.05 -2.30
N PRO A 86 -1.23 11.09 -2.76
CA PRO A 86 -1.34 12.43 -2.19
C PRO A 86 -2.79 12.93 -2.08
N ASP A 87 -3.56 12.78 -3.14
CA ASP A 87 -4.96 13.25 -3.21
C ASP A 87 -5.87 12.59 -2.17
N ILE A 88 -5.70 11.27 -1.93
CA ILE A 88 -6.50 10.52 -0.95
C ILE A 88 -6.05 10.86 0.48
N LEU A 89 -4.74 10.86 0.73
CA LEU A 89 -4.21 11.13 2.07
C LEU A 89 -4.49 12.57 2.50
N GLU A 90 -4.43 13.54 1.58
CA GLU A 90 -4.78 14.93 1.86
C GLU A 90 -6.27 15.12 2.16
N ASP A 91 -7.16 14.44 1.42
CA ASP A 91 -8.60 14.43 1.75
C ASP A 91 -8.83 13.88 3.17
N LEU A 92 -8.16 12.77 3.52
CA LEU A 92 -8.27 12.18 4.87
C LEU A 92 -7.65 13.08 5.96
N LEU A 93 -6.56 13.80 5.66
CA LEU A 93 -6.00 14.81 6.56
C LEU A 93 -6.99 15.93 6.83
N LEU A 94 -7.58 16.51 5.79
CA LEU A 94 -8.57 17.58 5.90
C LEU A 94 -9.82 17.14 6.66
N LEU A 95 -10.15 15.85 6.61
CA LEU A 95 -11.25 15.24 7.36
C LEU A 95 -10.88 14.86 8.80
N GLY A 96 -9.61 14.98 9.21
CA GLY A 96 -9.15 14.60 10.55
C GLY A 96 -9.08 13.10 10.81
N GLU A 97 -9.02 12.26 9.78
CA GLU A 97 -9.11 10.79 9.89
C GLU A 97 -7.74 10.09 10.10
N LEU A 98 -6.64 10.86 10.12
CA LEU A 98 -5.29 10.30 10.18
C LEU A 98 -4.60 10.45 11.54
N ASP A 99 -5.28 10.97 12.57
CA ASP A 99 -4.76 11.02 13.93
C ASP A 99 -4.53 9.60 14.48
N ASP A 100 -3.38 9.39 15.09
CA ASP A 100 -2.94 8.10 15.66
C ASP A 100 -2.89 6.93 14.63
N LYS A 101 -2.86 7.24 13.33
CA LYS A 101 -2.73 6.25 12.26
C LYS A 101 -1.33 6.26 11.63
N VAL A 102 -0.82 5.08 11.31
CA VAL A 102 0.34 4.88 10.44
C VAL A 102 -0.03 5.29 9.01
N VAL A 103 0.64 6.27 8.46
CA VAL A 103 0.37 6.78 7.11
C VAL A 103 1.52 6.41 6.19
N ILE A 104 1.19 5.74 5.09
CA ILE A 104 2.15 5.29 4.08
C ILE A 104 1.82 5.97 2.76
N GLY A 105 2.75 6.77 2.25
CA GLY A 105 2.61 7.46 0.97
C GLY A 105 3.02 6.58 -0.21
N SER A 106 2.16 6.44 -1.21
CA SER A 106 2.51 5.74 -2.45
C SER A 106 3.39 6.62 -3.33
N MET A 107 4.52 6.10 -3.83
CA MET A 107 5.59 6.87 -4.47
C MET A 107 5.57 6.75 -6.00
N ASN A 108 5.70 5.55 -6.55
CA ASN A 108 5.73 5.33 -7.99
C ASN A 108 4.34 5.01 -8.53
N ARG A 109 3.78 5.89 -9.36
CA ARG A 109 2.46 5.77 -10.01
C ARG A 109 2.52 5.97 -11.52
N GLY A 110 3.73 6.09 -12.11
CA GLY A 110 3.91 6.33 -13.54
C GLY A 110 3.54 5.15 -14.42
N GLY A 111 3.72 3.92 -13.94
CA GLY A 111 3.34 2.70 -14.64
C GLY A 111 1.83 2.48 -14.63
N LEU A 112 1.09 3.15 -15.52
CA LEU A 112 -0.36 3.06 -15.59
C LEU A 112 -0.82 1.67 -16.03
N ALA A 113 -1.88 1.17 -15.41
CA ALA A 113 -2.41 -0.17 -15.67
C ALA A 113 -2.85 -0.35 -17.13
N GLY A 114 -2.33 -1.39 -17.78
CA GLY A 114 -2.68 -1.77 -19.15
C GLY A 114 -1.97 -0.97 -20.24
N THR A 115 -1.00 -0.11 -19.90
CA THR A 115 -0.21 0.65 -20.89
C THR A 115 1.06 -0.09 -21.31
N THR A 116 1.66 0.35 -22.43
CA THR A 116 2.94 -0.20 -22.92
C THR A 116 4.11 0.14 -22.02
N PHE A 117 4.02 1.21 -21.26
CA PHE A 117 5.04 1.68 -20.30
C PHE A 117 4.75 1.28 -18.84
N GLU A 118 3.88 0.31 -18.62
CA GLU A 118 3.45 -0.09 -17.26
C GLU A 118 4.61 -0.56 -16.36
N ILE A 119 5.68 -1.12 -16.93
CA ILE A 119 6.88 -1.57 -16.18
C ILE A 119 7.80 -0.40 -15.83
N ASP A 120 7.93 0.62 -16.69
CA ASP A 120 8.68 1.85 -16.40
C ASP A 120 7.90 2.74 -15.41
N ASP A 121 7.92 2.31 -14.15
CA ASP A 121 7.05 2.87 -13.11
C ASP A 121 7.72 4.05 -12.40
N ARG A 122 7.70 5.21 -13.07
CA ARG A 122 8.29 6.44 -12.57
C ARG A 122 7.68 6.91 -11.27
N PHE A 123 8.50 7.58 -10.45
CA PHE A 123 8.07 8.20 -9.19
C PHE A 123 7.36 9.51 -9.51
N THR A 124 6.03 9.47 -9.53
CA THR A 124 5.13 10.55 -9.95
C THR A 124 4.19 11.01 -8.84
N ALA A 125 4.33 10.46 -7.63
CA ALA A 125 3.55 10.84 -6.46
C ALA A 125 4.51 11.31 -5.34
N PHE A 126 4.46 10.72 -4.15
CA PHE A 126 5.37 11.09 -3.08
C PHE A 126 6.84 10.74 -3.39
N ASP A 127 7.75 11.55 -2.86
CA ASP A 127 9.17 11.25 -2.70
C ASP A 127 9.53 11.14 -1.21
N ALA A 128 10.77 10.74 -0.91
CA ALA A 128 11.21 10.56 0.47
C ALA A 128 11.26 11.88 1.26
N HIS A 129 11.41 13.03 0.58
CA HIS A 129 11.41 14.34 1.23
C HIS A 129 10.00 14.73 1.65
N SER A 130 9.03 14.66 0.72
CA SER A 130 7.63 15.02 0.98
C SER A 130 6.99 14.10 2.04
N ILE A 131 7.32 12.80 2.04
CA ILE A 131 6.87 11.85 3.07
C ILE A 131 7.39 12.28 4.46
N ALA A 132 8.69 12.57 4.57
CA ALA A 132 9.28 12.99 5.83
C ALA A 132 8.75 14.36 6.29
N LEU A 133 8.54 15.30 5.37
CA LEU A 133 8.00 16.64 5.65
C LEU A 133 6.55 16.54 6.17
N ALA A 134 5.72 15.68 5.58
CA ALA A 134 4.35 15.42 6.04
C ALA A 134 4.30 14.62 7.36
N GLY A 135 5.44 14.15 7.86
CA GLY A 135 5.51 13.34 9.07
C GLY A 135 4.91 11.94 8.89
N TYR A 136 4.84 11.40 7.68
CA TYR A 136 4.32 10.06 7.42
C TYR A 136 5.32 8.99 7.82
N GLU A 137 4.81 7.82 8.20
CA GLU A 137 5.60 6.72 8.75
C GLU A 137 6.27 5.87 7.68
N GLY A 138 5.82 5.93 6.42
CA GLY A 138 6.41 5.13 5.35
C GLY A 138 6.17 5.65 3.94
N GLY A 139 7.04 5.22 3.03
CA GLY A 139 6.87 5.33 1.59
C GLY A 139 6.73 3.95 0.95
N LYS A 140 5.75 3.78 0.07
CA LYS A 140 5.53 2.51 -0.64
C LYS A 140 5.85 2.64 -2.11
N MET A 141 6.57 1.66 -2.63
CA MET A 141 6.87 1.52 -4.05
C MET A 141 6.51 0.14 -4.58
N LEU A 142 5.97 0.09 -5.79
CA LEU A 142 5.73 -1.15 -6.53
C LEU A 142 6.97 -1.45 -7.39
N LEU A 143 7.49 -2.66 -7.30
CA LEU A 143 8.62 -3.14 -8.07
C LEU A 143 8.19 -4.33 -8.93
N ARG A 144 7.88 -4.08 -10.19
CA ARG A 144 7.65 -5.13 -11.18
C ARG A 144 8.92 -5.36 -11.98
N ILE A 145 9.37 -6.59 -11.99
CA ILE A 145 10.60 -7.04 -12.64
C ILE A 145 10.20 -7.92 -13.82
N ASP A 146 10.35 -7.41 -15.01
CA ASP A 146 10.23 -8.16 -16.25
C ASP A 146 11.61 -8.18 -16.94
N PRO A 147 12.29 -9.35 -17.00
CA PRO A 147 13.63 -9.44 -17.58
C PRO A 147 13.70 -8.99 -19.05
N ASP A 148 12.59 -9.05 -19.76
CA ASP A 148 12.50 -8.73 -21.18
C ASP A 148 12.04 -7.28 -21.44
N ASP A 149 11.67 -6.51 -20.40
CA ASP A 149 11.20 -5.13 -20.51
C ASP A 149 12.29 -4.13 -20.06
N PRO A 150 12.74 -3.22 -20.94
CA PRO A 150 13.79 -2.24 -20.62
C PRO A 150 13.41 -1.28 -19.49
N GLY A 151 12.12 -1.07 -19.20
CA GLY A 151 11.65 -0.26 -18.09
C GLY A 151 12.00 -0.82 -16.72
N THR A 152 12.31 -2.11 -16.64
CA THR A 152 12.72 -2.79 -15.40
C THR A 152 13.95 -2.14 -14.77
N VAL A 153 14.97 -1.83 -15.55
CA VAL A 153 16.24 -1.27 -15.04
C VAL A 153 16.00 0.11 -14.40
N ALA A 154 15.23 0.97 -15.08
CA ALA A 154 14.89 2.29 -14.57
C ALA A 154 14.07 2.23 -13.27
N THR A 155 13.15 1.27 -13.18
CA THR A 155 12.34 1.05 -11.97
C THR A 155 13.18 0.51 -10.81
N LEU A 156 14.10 -0.43 -11.07
CA LEU A 156 15.04 -0.95 -10.06
C LEU A 156 15.91 0.16 -9.48
N GLU A 157 16.53 0.99 -10.35
CA GLU A 157 17.37 2.11 -9.93
C GLU A 157 16.59 3.11 -9.08
N SER A 158 15.40 3.50 -9.55
CA SER A 158 14.55 4.47 -8.84
C SER A 158 14.09 3.93 -7.47
N CYS A 159 13.71 2.65 -7.39
CA CYS A 159 13.35 2.00 -6.12
C CYS A 159 14.55 1.93 -5.17
N GLY A 160 15.74 1.56 -5.65
CA GLY A 160 16.97 1.53 -4.83
C GLY A 160 17.33 2.91 -4.26
N ASN A 161 17.20 3.96 -5.08
CA ASN A 161 17.40 5.35 -4.64
C ASN A 161 16.37 5.74 -3.58
N ALA A 162 15.10 5.40 -3.76
CA ALA A 162 14.03 5.71 -2.81
C ALA A 162 14.23 4.97 -1.47
N VAL A 163 14.61 3.69 -1.48
CA VAL A 163 14.96 2.92 -0.27
C VAL A 163 16.06 3.63 0.51
N SER A 164 17.15 4.04 -0.16
CA SER A 164 18.27 4.75 0.47
C SER A 164 17.85 6.09 1.06
N GLN A 165 17.04 6.87 0.34
CA GLN A 165 16.56 8.18 0.78
C GLN A 165 15.59 8.10 1.95
N LEU A 166 14.67 7.12 1.97
CA LEU A 166 13.78 6.87 3.11
C LEU A 166 14.58 6.42 4.33
N ALA A 167 15.52 5.50 4.16
CA ALA A 167 16.38 5.02 5.25
C ALA A 167 17.19 6.15 5.88
N SER A 168 17.75 7.08 5.09
CA SER A 168 18.49 8.25 5.61
C SER A 168 17.62 9.17 6.48
N ARG A 169 16.30 9.11 6.34
CA ARG A 169 15.31 9.86 7.11
C ARG A 169 14.67 9.02 8.23
N ARG A 170 15.08 7.77 8.39
CA ARG A 170 14.51 6.79 9.34
C ARG A 170 13.02 6.56 9.12
N VAL A 171 12.61 6.52 7.86
CA VAL A 171 11.24 6.29 7.40
C VAL A 171 11.16 4.92 6.73
N MET A 172 10.07 4.19 6.96
CA MET A 172 9.83 2.87 6.36
C MET A 172 9.85 2.96 4.83
N ALA A 173 10.60 2.06 4.19
CA ALA A 173 10.55 1.82 2.75
C ALA A 173 9.80 0.51 2.49
N MET A 174 8.53 0.59 2.10
CA MET A 174 7.71 -0.58 1.79
C MET A 174 7.82 -0.91 0.31
N VAL A 175 8.50 -2.00 -0.02
CA VAL A 175 8.67 -2.49 -1.40
C VAL A 175 7.67 -3.60 -1.67
N GLU A 176 6.89 -3.47 -2.77
CA GLU A 176 5.93 -4.47 -3.25
C GLU A 176 6.48 -5.14 -4.52
N PRO A 177 7.21 -6.28 -4.39
CA PRO A 177 7.94 -6.87 -5.50
C PRO A 177 7.12 -7.93 -6.23
N PHE A 178 7.27 -7.97 -7.57
CA PHE A 178 6.74 -9.03 -8.43
C PHE A 178 7.71 -9.34 -9.57
N ILE A 179 7.83 -10.61 -9.93
CA ILE A 179 8.23 -10.97 -11.29
C ILE A 179 6.98 -10.78 -12.16
N SER A 180 7.16 -10.15 -13.29
CA SER A 180 6.06 -9.83 -14.21
C SER A 180 6.45 -10.15 -15.64
N HIS A 181 5.46 -10.42 -16.48
CA HIS A 181 5.64 -10.67 -17.90
C HIS A 181 4.52 -10.03 -18.69
N ARG A 182 4.78 -9.71 -19.96
CA ARG A 182 3.72 -9.28 -20.88
C ARG A 182 3.07 -10.51 -21.53
N VAL A 183 1.75 -10.65 -21.29
CA VAL A 183 0.92 -11.67 -21.92
C VAL A 183 -0.19 -10.93 -22.68
N ASP A 184 -0.29 -11.12 -23.98
CA ASP A 184 -1.25 -10.43 -24.86
C ASP A 184 -1.21 -8.90 -24.71
N GLY A 185 0.00 -8.33 -24.62
CA GLY A 185 0.23 -6.89 -24.46
C GLY A 185 -0.06 -6.32 -23.06
N ARG A 186 -0.47 -7.15 -22.10
CA ARG A 186 -0.78 -6.75 -20.71
C ARG A 186 0.25 -7.30 -19.75
N VAL A 187 0.63 -6.50 -18.78
CA VAL A 187 1.49 -6.95 -17.68
C VAL A 187 0.71 -7.89 -16.76
N ARG A 188 1.30 -9.06 -16.49
CA ARG A 188 0.80 -10.06 -15.55
C ARG A 188 1.89 -10.37 -14.53
N ASN A 189 1.52 -10.37 -13.26
CA ASN A 189 2.41 -10.80 -12.19
C ASN A 189 2.45 -12.34 -12.16
N ASP A 190 3.65 -12.89 -12.09
CA ASP A 190 3.86 -14.31 -11.81
C ASP A 190 3.76 -14.53 -10.29
N LEU A 191 2.73 -15.27 -9.88
CA LEU A 191 2.43 -15.56 -8.48
C LEU A 191 2.86 -16.99 -8.07
N THR A 192 3.78 -17.59 -8.82
CA THR A 192 4.41 -18.85 -8.40
C THR A 192 5.33 -18.62 -7.20
N THR A 193 5.52 -19.65 -6.39
CA THR A 193 6.43 -19.62 -5.23
C THR A 193 7.84 -19.20 -5.64
N GLU A 194 8.37 -19.76 -6.72
CA GLU A 194 9.71 -19.47 -7.24
C GLU A 194 9.86 -18.03 -7.72
N ALA A 195 8.87 -17.49 -8.41
CA ALA A 195 8.85 -16.09 -8.85
C ALA A 195 8.83 -15.14 -7.66
N MET A 196 8.02 -15.43 -6.64
CA MET A 196 7.96 -14.61 -5.43
C MET A 196 9.26 -14.65 -4.63
N ILE A 197 9.88 -15.82 -4.46
CA ILE A 197 11.20 -15.93 -3.83
C ILE A 197 12.21 -15.05 -4.57
N ARG A 198 12.26 -15.12 -5.89
CA ARG A 198 13.16 -14.33 -6.72
C ARG A 198 12.88 -12.83 -6.59
N ALA A 199 11.63 -12.40 -6.67
CA ALA A 199 11.23 -11.01 -6.54
C ALA A 199 11.62 -10.42 -5.17
N MET A 200 11.36 -11.17 -4.08
CA MET A 200 11.69 -10.75 -2.73
C MET A 200 13.20 -10.66 -2.50
N THR A 201 13.97 -11.61 -3.04
CA THR A 201 15.44 -11.59 -2.93
C THR A 201 16.04 -10.37 -3.62
N VAL A 202 15.52 -9.99 -4.80
CA VAL A 202 15.94 -8.76 -5.49
C VAL A 202 15.54 -7.52 -4.67
N ALA A 203 14.32 -7.45 -4.19
CA ALA A 203 13.83 -6.31 -3.40
C ALA A 203 14.60 -6.12 -2.10
N ALA A 204 14.98 -7.20 -1.43
CA ALA A 204 15.75 -7.15 -0.18
C ALA A 204 17.16 -6.58 -0.36
N GLY A 205 17.71 -6.67 -1.56
CA GLY A 205 19.04 -6.14 -1.92
C GLY A 205 19.05 -4.68 -2.39
N LEU A 206 17.90 -4.00 -2.42
CA LEU A 206 17.82 -2.61 -2.87
C LEU A 206 18.35 -1.60 -1.85
N GLY A 207 18.95 -0.52 -2.36
CA GLY A 207 19.43 0.60 -1.56
C GLY A 207 20.78 0.34 -0.87
N THR A 208 21.22 1.33 -0.10
CA THR A 208 22.51 1.28 0.63
C THR A 208 22.40 0.63 2.01
N THR A 209 21.17 0.39 2.46
CA THR A 209 20.85 -0.29 3.73
C THR A 209 19.44 -0.83 3.70
N SER A 210 19.18 -1.95 4.35
CA SER A 210 17.85 -2.54 4.54
C SER A 210 17.23 -2.22 5.91
N ALA A 211 17.85 -1.34 6.71
CA ALA A 211 17.45 -1.08 8.10
C ALA A 211 15.97 -0.64 8.26
N TYR A 212 15.40 0.01 7.24
CA TYR A 212 14.01 0.47 7.24
C TYR A 212 13.19 -0.16 6.12
N THR A 213 13.70 -1.23 5.49
CA THR A 213 13.01 -1.90 4.38
C THR A 213 12.00 -2.90 4.90
N TRP A 214 10.79 -2.78 4.42
CA TRP A 214 9.67 -3.70 4.63
C TRP A 214 9.21 -4.24 3.28
N LEU A 215 8.68 -5.45 3.26
CA LEU A 215 8.13 -6.05 2.05
C LEU A 215 6.61 -6.09 2.12
N LYS A 216 5.96 -5.85 0.98
CA LYS A 216 4.52 -6.00 0.80
C LYS A 216 4.31 -7.17 -0.15
N VAL A 217 3.86 -8.33 0.38
CA VAL A 217 3.94 -9.63 -0.27
C VAL A 217 2.55 -10.19 -0.53
N PRO A 218 2.23 -10.63 -1.77
CA PRO A 218 0.95 -11.27 -2.05
C PRO A 218 0.85 -12.64 -1.38
N ILE A 219 -0.37 -13.08 -1.06
CA ILE A 219 -0.63 -14.47 -0.74
C ILE A 219 -0.42 -15.33 -1.98
N VAL A 220 0.43 -16.33 -1.84
CA VAL A 220 0.72 -17.35 -2.86
C VAL A 220 0.82 -18.73 -2.19
N SER A 221 0.99 -19.78 -2.98
CA SER A 221 1.25 -21.11 -2.45
C SER A 221 2.57 -21.15 -1.67
N GLU A 222 2.69 -22.04 -0.68
CA GLU A 222 3.93 -22.29 0.07
C GLU A 222 4.56 -21.00 0.67
N MET A 223 3.74 -20.20 1.37
CA MET A 223 4.19 -18.94 1.99
C MET A 223 5.36 -19.12 2.95
N ASP A 224 5.49 -20.27 3.59
CA ASP A 224 6.63 -20.63 4.43
C ASP A 224 7.97 -20.62 3.65
N ARG A 225 7.98 -21.19 2.44
CA ARG A 225 9.15 -21.14 1.55
C ARG A 225 9.44 -19.72 1.06
N VAL A 226 8.38 -18.98 0.70
CA VAL A 226 8.50 -17.59 0.25
C VAL A 226 9.09 -16.72 1.36
N MET A 227 8.56 -16.80 2.57
CA MET A 227 9.02 -15.97 3.68
C MET A 227 10.38 -16.40 4.25
N ALA A 228 10.81 -17.65 4.03
CA ALA A 228 12.16 -18.10 4.36
C ALA A 228 13.26 -17.46 3.48
N ALA A 229 12.89 -16.81 2.37
CA ALA A 229 13.83 -16.14 1.48
C ALA A 229 14.32 -14.78 2.02
N THR A 230 13.81 -14.29 3.15
CA THR A 230 14.17 -12.98 3.71
C THR A 230 14.09 -12.97 5.23
N THR A 231 14.87 -12.08 5.86
CA THR A 231 14.75 -11.71 7.27
C THR A 231 14.05 -10.36 7.47
N LEU A 232 13.63 -9.71 6.38
CA LEU A 232 12.96 -8.42 6.45
C LEU A 232 11.50 -8.58 6.91
N PRO A 233 10.97 -7.60 7.65
CA PRO A 233 9.55 -7.60 8.02
C PRO A 233 8.67 -7.45 6.77
N ALA A 234 7.54 -8.15 6.77
CA ALA A 234 6.61 -8.14 5.64
C ALA A 234 5.17 -7.92 6.07
N LEU A 235 4.39 -7.27 5.23
CA LEU A 235 2.95 -7.19 5.31
C LEU A 235 2.33 -7.96 4.14
N ILE A 236 1.30 -8.74 4.44
CA ILE A 236 0.61 -9.54 3.44
C ILE A 236 -0.43 -8.69 2.71
N LEU A 237 -0.46 -8.81 1.39
CA LEU A 237 -1.44 -8.17 0.51
C LEU A 237 -2.30 -9.20 -0.22
N GLY A 238 -3.39 -8.75 -0.83
CA GLY A 238 -4.21 -9.54 -1.74
C GLY A 238 -5.14 -10.51 -1.02
N GLY A 239 -5.63 -11.48 -1.77
CA GLY A 239 -6.67 -12.37 -1.34
C GLY A 239 -8.06 -11.83 -1.67
N GLU A 240 -8.92 -12.70 -2.19
CA GLU A 240 -10.33 -12.39 -2.49
C GLU A 240 -11.23 -13.49 -1.93
N GLY A 241 -12.42 -13.08 -1.47
CA GLY A 241 -13.44 -14.00 -0.97
C GLY A 241 -13.09 -14.67 0.37
N GLU A 242 -13.85 -15.69 0.71
CA GLU A 242 -13.78 -16.38 2.00
C GLU A 242 -12.46 -17.12 2.25
N ALA A 243 -11.86 -17.68 1.20
CA ALA A 243 -10.61 -18.42 1.29
C ALA A 243 -9.44 -17.54 1.77
N ALA A 244 -9.46 -16.24 1.43
CA ALA A 244 -8.40 -15.32 1.78
C ALA A 244 -8.17 -15.23 3.30
N TYR A 245 -9.21 -15.23 4.10
CA TYR A 245 -9.09 -15.12 5.56
C TYR A 245 -8.34 -16.32 6.18
N ALA A 246 -8.54 -17.52 5.65
CA ALA A 246 -7.81 -18.71 6.11
C ALA A 246 -6.33 -18.65 5.71
N GLU A 247 -6.04 -18.13 4.51
CA GLU A 247 -4.68 -17.94 4.03
C GLU A 247 -3.95 -16.83 4.80
N TRP A 248 -4.60 -15.70 5.09
CA TRP A 248 -4.04 -14.64 5.93
C TRP A 248 -3.69 -15.15 7.32
N ARG A 249 -4.58 -15.92 7.96
CA ARG A 249 -4.32 -16.51 9.28
C ARG A 249 -3.04 -17.35 9.28
N LYS A 250 -2.87 -18.23 8.29
CA LYS A 250 -1.67 -19.06 8.17
C LYS A 250 -0.42 -18.21 7.95
N ALA A 251 -0.48 -17.20 7.09
CA ALA A 251 0.64 -16.32 6.81
C ALA A 251 1.04 -15.49 8.04
N LEU A 252 0.08 -15.05 8.85
CA LEU A 252 0.33 -14.28 10.08
C LEU A 252 1.08 -15.08 11.17
N GLU A 253 1.09 -16.41 11.10
CA GLU A 253 1.88 -17.26 12.00
C GLU A 253 3.38 -17.24 11.66
N LEU A 254 3.77 -16.79 10.46
CA LEU A 254 5.17 -16.76 10.03
C LEU A 254 5.91 -15.61 10.74
N PRO A 255 7.14 -15.85 11.25
CA PRO A 255 7.86 -14.88 12.10
C PRO A 255 8.14 -13.52 11.44
N THR A 256 8.40 -13.50 10.14
CA THR A 256 8.69 -12.27 9.38
C THR A 256 7.43 -11.49 8.99
N VAL A 257 6.24 -12.10 9.10
CA VAL A 257 4.96 -11.45 8.75
C VAL A 257 4.48 -10.60 9.93
N GLN A 258 4.42 -9.31 9.72
CA GLN A 258 4.10 -8.30 10.73
C GLN A 258 2.69 -7.73 10.59
N GLY A 259 1.85 -8.28 9.72
CA GLY A 259 0.46 -7.86 9.57
C GLY A 259 -0.04 -7.91 8.14
N LEU A 260 -1.13 -7.17 7.90
CA LEU A 260 -1.87 -7.12 6.65
C LEU A 260 -1.88 -5.70 6.07
N VAL A 261 -1.83 -5.60 4.73
CA VAL A 261 -2.04 -4.36 3.99
C VAL A 261 -3.02 -4.64 2.84
N ILE A 262 -4.30 -4.48 3.13
CA ILE A 262 -5.40 -4.94 2.28
C ILE A 262 -6.21 -3.76 1.77
N GLY A 263 -6.64 -3.81 0.53
CA GLY A 263 -7.39 -2.74 -0.12
C GLY A 263 -8.77 -3.19 -0.57
N ARG A 264 -8.90 -3.50 -1.85
CA ARG A 264 -10.19 -3.68 -2.53
C ARG A 264 -11.10 -4.73 -1.90
N SER A 265 -10.57 -5.86 -1.48
CA SER A 265 -11.37 -6.92 -0.86
C SER A 265 -12.03 -6.52 0.47
N LEU A 266 -11.48 -5.54 1.19
CA LEU A 266 -12.08 -5.00 2.41
C LEU A 266 -12.94 -3.76 2.15
N LEU A 267 -12.51 -2.89 1.23
CA LEU A 267 -13.26 -1.68 0.89
C LEU A 267 -14.50 -1.98 0.02
N TYR A 268 -14.45 -3.06 -0.76
CA TYR A 268 -15.53 -3.50 -1.65
C TYR A 268 -15.78 -5.00 -1.44
N PRO A 269 -16.22 -5.41 -0.25
CA PRO A 269 -16.44 -6.82 0.04
C PRO A 269 -17.58 -7.38 -0.81
N ALA A 270 -17.46 -8.65 -1.22
CA ALA A 270 -18.50 -9.33 -2.00
C ALA A 270 -19.79 -9.54 -1.20
N GLN A 271 -19.69 -9.59 0.13
CA GLN A 271 -20.81 -9.75 1.06
C GLN A 271 -20.60 -8.90 2.30
N GLY A 272 -21.68 -8.41 2.90
CA GLY A 272 -21.63 -7.60 4.11
C GLY A 272 -21.17 -6.17 3.88
N THR A 273 -20.75 -5.52 4.93
CA THR A 273 -20.28 -4.14 4.95
C THR A 273 -18.75 -4.07 5.00
N VAL A 274 -18.19 -2.88 4.77
CA VAL A 274 -16.76 -2.60 5.01
C VAL A 274 -16.39 -2.94 6.46
N ALA A 275 -17.24 -2.55 7.42
CA ALA A 275 -17.01 -2.82 8.84
C ALA A 275 -16.90 -4.32 9.13
N ASP A 276 -17.84 -5.12 8.62
CA ASP A 276 -17.83 -6.58 8.81
C ASP A 276 -16.56 -7.23 8.26
N ALA A 277 -16.16 -6.84 7.04
CA ALA A 277 -14.97 -7.36 6.38
C ALA A 277 -13.69 -7.00 7.14
N VAL A 278 -13.59 -5.75 7.60
CA VAL A 278 -12.44 -5.24 8.36
C VAL A 278 -12.35 -5.88 9.74
N ASP A 279 -13.46 -5.95 10.49
CA ASP A 279 -13.49 -6.58 11.82
C ASP A 279 -13.05 -8.03 11.77
N ARG A 280 -13.50 -8.74 10.74
CA ARG A 280 -13.09 -10.12 10.51
C ARG A 280 -11.59 -10.22 10.19
N ALA A 281 -11.03 -9.32 9.39
CA ALA A 281 -9.59 -9.30 9.12
C ALA A 281 -8.78 -8.96 10.37
N VAL A 282 -9.22 -7.99 11.17
CA VAL A 282 -8.59 -7.61 12.45
C VAL A 282 -8.60 -8.78 13.44
N SER A 283 -9.68 -9.57 13.49
CA SER A 283 -9.77 -10.73 14.39
C SER A 283 -8.75 -11.85 14.11
N LEU A 284 -7.97 -11.73 13.03
CA LEU A 284 -6.89 -12.68 12.70
C LEU A 284 -5.52 -12.26 13.27
N LEU A 285 -5.37 -10.98 13.66
CA LEU A 285 -4.11 -10.42 14.15
C LEU A 285 -3.84 -10.84 15.60
#